data_74c9a622245964e71c6088df938df165
#
_entry.id   74c9a622245964e71c6088df938df165
#
_cell.length_a   1.000
_cell.length_b   1.000
_cell.length_c   1.000
_cell.angle_alpha   90.00
_cell.angle_beta   90.00
_cell.angle_gamma   90.00
#
_symmetry.space_group_name_H-M   'P 1'
#
loop_
_entity.id
_entity.type
_entity.pdbx_description
1 polymer ?
#
loop_
_entity_poly.entity_id
_entity_poly.type
_entity_poly.pdbx_seq_one_letter_code
_entity_poly.pdbx_strand_id
1 'polypeptide(L)'
;KYAAEQKFGKHNIICLNQNFETNDRSATDGNVIGLVRLIAKKNGRLIGATIFAPHAGELIQTCTFAITQKLKLSALAKLNFPYPSYGEAIKYAAGSFYSKKLFGPKMRWLVKLRFKLLS
;
A
#
# COMPACT_ATOMS: atom_id res chain seq x y z
N LYS A 1 -8.89 4.17 10.33
CA LYS A 1 -8.84 2.76 10.77
C LYS A 1 -10.08 2.42 11.60
N TYR A 2 -10.35 3.11 12.70
CA TYR A 2 -11.47 2.82 13.60
C TYR A 2 -12.83 2.77 12.87
N ALA A 3 -13.18 3.78 12.07
CA ALA A 3 -14.44 3.80 11.31
C ALA A 3 -14.57 2.61 10.34
N ALA A 4 -13.48 2.20 9.71
CA ALA A 4 -13.46 1.04 8.82
C ALA A 4 -13.63 -0.28 9.61
N GLU A 5 -13.02 -0.38 10.78
CA GLU A 5 -13.20 -1.53 11.68
C GLU A 5 -14.64 -1.66 12.16
N GLN A 6 -15.28 -0.54 12.49
CA GLN A 6 -16.70 -0.50 12.89
C GLN A 6 -17.63 -0.92 11.73
N LYS A 7 -17.37 -0.43 10.52
CA LYS A 7 -18.22 -0.68 9.36
C LYS A 7 -18.06 -2.08 8.76
N PHE A 8 -16.84 -2.60 8.70
CA PHE A 8 -16.51 -3.82 7.97
C PHE A 8 -16.03 -4.98 8.85
N GLY A 9 -15.81 -4.73 10.15
CA GLY A 9 -15.23 -5.68 11.08
C GLY A 9 -13.69 -5.70 11.05
N LYS A 10 -13.07 -5.76 12.21
CA LYS A 10 -11.60 -5.71 12.38
C LYS A 10 -10.86 -6.78 11.57
N HIS A 11 -11.46 -7.97 11.46
CA HIS A 11 -10.84 -9.11 10.75
C HIS A 11 -10.99 -9.04 9.22
N ASN A 12 -11.80 -8.11 8.70
CA ASN A 12 -12.11 -7.98 7.27
C ASN A 12 -11.34 -6.85 6.59
N ILE A 13 -10.53 -6.12 7.34
CA ILE A 13 -9.72 -5.02 6.83
C ILE A 13 -8.23 -5.27 7.02
N ILE A 14 -7.45 -4.66 6.15
CA ILE A 14 -5.99 -4.66 6.18
C ILE A 14 -5.52 -3.22 6.23
N CYS A 15 -4.55 -2.94 7.09
CA CYS A 15 -3.91 -1.64 7.23
C CYS A 15 -2.46 -1.74 6.73
N LEU A 16 -2.11 -0.92 5.76
CA LEU A 16 -0.78 -0.86 5.15
C LEU A 16 -0.17 0.50 5.43
N ASN A 17 1.03 0.52 5.95
CA ASN A 17 1.77 1.73 6.28
C ASN A 17 3.07 1.80 5.48
N GLN A 18 3.42 3.00 5.03
CA GLN A 18 4.68 3.32 4.40
C GLN A 18 5.21 4.63 4.99
N ASN A 19 6.37 4.57 5.61
CA ASN A 19 7.07 5.76 6.12
C ASN A 19 7.80 6.47 4.98
N PHE A 20 8.02 7.79 5.14
CA PHE A 20 8.78 8.58 4.18
C PHE A 20 10.30 8.50 4.37
N GLU A 21 10.79 7.84 5.39
CA GLU A 21 12.23 7.63 5.63
C GLU A 21 12.94 6.97 4.45
N THR A 22 12.25 6.10 3.72
CA THR A 22 12.76 5.39 2.55
C THR A 22 12.33 6.02 1.22
N ASN A 23 11.70 7.20 1.25
CA ASN A 23 11.27 7.90 0.05
C ASN A 23 12.37 8.85 -0.42
N ASP A 24 12.86 8.67 -1.65
CA ASP A 24 14.00 9.42 -2.18
C ASP A 24 13.72 10.92 -2.32
N ARG A 25 12.49 11.33 -2.64
CA ARG A 25 12.12 12.75 -2.69
C ARG A 25 12.12 13.37 -1.31
N SER A 26 11.64 12.65 -0.33
CA SER A 26 11.66 13.04 1.08
C SER A 26 13.08 13.27 1.57
N ALA A 27 13.99 12.36 1.25
CA ALA A 27 15.41 12.48 1.57
C ALA A 27 16.07 13.68 0.87
N THR A 28 15.79 13.88 -0.42
CA THR A 28 16.29 15.00 -1.19
C THR A 28 15.84 16.36 -0.63
N ASP A 29 14.59 16.45 -0.20
CA ASP A 29 14.03 17.68 0.38
C ASP A 29 14.39 17.86 1.87
N GLY A 30 15.11 16.90 2.47
CA GLY A 30 15.48 16.93 3.89
C GLY A 30 14.31 16.77 4.86
N ASN A 31 13.19 16.21 4.40
CA ASN A 31 11.97 16.04 5.18
C ASN A 31 11.48 14.59 5.12
N VAL A 32 12.06 13.76 5.97
CA VAL A 32 11.78 12.30 6.02
C VAL A 32 10.65 11.92 6.99
N ILE A 33 10.06 12.90 7.67
CA ILE A 33 8.96 12.66 8.61
C ILE A 33 7.66 12.57 7.83
N GLY A 34 6.96 11.45 7.95
CA GLY A 34 5.65 11.28 7.33
C GLY A 34 5.23 9.84 7.19
N LEU A 35 3.97 9.66 6.85
CA LEU A 35 3.33 8.35 6.76
C LEU A 35 2.23 8.36 5.70
N VAL A 36 2.21 7.33 4.89
CA VAL A 36 1.04 6.91 4.12
C VAL A 36 0.43 5.69 4.80
N ARG A 37 -0.84 5.76 5.09
CA ARG A 37 -1.63 4.63 5.58
C ARG A 37 -2.77 4.34 4.61
N LEU A 38 -2.81 3.13 4.09
CA LEU A 38 -3.90 2.64 3.26
C LEU A 38 -4.71 1.61 4.04
N ILE A 39 -6.02 1.67 3.90
CA ILE A 39 -6.95 0.71 4.49
C ILE A 39 -7.70 0.03 3.35
N ALA A 40 -7.64 -1.28 3.32
CA ALA A 40 -8.27 -2.09 2.28
C ALA A 40 -9.06 -3.25 2.87
N LYS A 41 -10.00 -3.77 2.10
CA LYS A 41 -10.61 -5.06 2.36
C LYS A 41 -9.61 -6.18 2.06
N LYS A 42 -9.87 -7.39 2.56
CA LYS A 42 -9.03 -8.57 2.29
C LYS A 42 -8.88 -8.90 0.80
N ASN A 43 -9.86 -8.53 -0.03
CA ASN A 43 -9.79 -8.69 -1.48
C ASN A 43 -8.92 -7.64 -2.19
N GLY A 44 -8.33 -6.71 -1.44
CA GLY A 44 -7.49 -5.64 -1.94
C GLY A 44 -8.21 -4.34 -2.31
N ARG A 45 -9.54 -4.26 -2.17
CA ARG A 45 -10.28 -3.03 -2.47
C ARG A 45 -9.93 -1.93 -1.46
N LEU A 46 -9.46 -0.80 -1.96
CA LEU A 46 -9.14 0.37 -1.14
C LEU A 46 -10.42 0.99 -0.59
N ILE A 47 -10.47 1.24 0.72
CA ILE A 47 -11.64 1.81 1.40
C ILE A 47 -11.30 3.02 2.25
N GLY A 48 -10.02 3.30 2.48
CA GLY A 48 -9.58 4.46 3.24
C GLY A 48 -8.11 4.76 3.04
N ALA A 49 -7.74 6.00 3.26
CA ALA A 49 -6.36 6.45 3.23
C ALA A 49 -6.14 7.59 4.21
N THR A 50 -4.95 7.67 4.76
CA THR A 50 -4.47 8.79 5.58
C THR A 50 -3.05 9.10 5.14
N ILE A 51 -2.76 10.37 4.90
CA ILE A 51 -1.42 10.82 4.53
C ILE A 51 -1.02 11.95 5.48
N PHE A 52 0.13 11.78 6.11
CA PHE A 52 0.81 12.82 6.87
C PHE A 52 2.18 13.06 6.21
N ALA A 53 2.29 14.11 5.43
CA ALA A 53 3.48 14.42 4.66
C ALA A 53 3.42 15.84 4.09
N PRO A 54 4.53 16.39 3.58
CA PRO A 54 4.47 17.53 2.67
C PRO A 54 3.58 17.19 1.46
N HIS A 55 2.81 18.18 1.00
CA HIS A 55 1.88 18.02 -0.14
C HIS A 55 0.80 16.94 0.07
N ALA A 56 0.45 16.62 1.31
CA ALA A 56 -0.55 15.59 1.62
C ALA A 56 -1.90 15.85 0.93
N GLY A 57 -2.32 17.11 0.81
CA GLY A 57 -3.56 17.48 0.11
C GLY A 57 -3.57 17.09 -1.36
N GLU A 58 -2.42 17.19 -2.03
CA GLU A 58 -2.27 16.76 -3.42
C GLU A 58 -2.18 15.22 -3.52
N LEU A 59 -1.42 14.61 -2.63
CA LEU A 59 -1.22 13.17 -2.62
C LEU A 59 -2.49 12.37 -2.35
N ILE A 60 -3.34 12.86 -1.43
CA ILE A 60 -4.56 12.16 -1.03
C ILE A 60 -5.59 12.08 -2.18
N GLN A 61 -5.51 12.94 -3.17
CA GLN A 61 -6.44 12.95 -4.32
C GLN A 61 -6.36 11.65 -5.11
N THR A 62 -5.16 11.08 -5.28
CA THR A 62 -4.99 9.76 -5.92
C THR A 62 -5.75 8.66 -5.16
N CYS A 63 -5.65 8.66 -3.84
CA CYS A 63 -6.38 7.70 -3.00
C CYS A 63 -7.88 7.94 -3.04
N THR A 64 -8.31 9.19 -3.00
CA THR A 64 -9.73 9.57 -3.09
C THR A 64 -10.35 9.10 -4.40
N PHE A 65 -9.66 9.31 -5.51
CA PHE A 65 -10.09 8.79 -6.81
C PHE A 65 -10.22 7.27 -6.80
N ALA A 66 -9.20 6.57 -6.31
CA ALA A 66 -9.20 5.12 -6.22
C ALA A 66 -10.35 4.57 -5.36
N ILE A 67 -10.66 5.22 -4.23
CA ILE A 67 -11.78 4.84 -3.36
C ILE A 67 -13.12 5.08 -4.08
N THR A 68 -13.29 6.24 -4.70
CA THR A 68 -14.52 6.61 -5.43
C THR A 68 -14.79 5.64 -6.58
N GLN A 69 -13.77 5.27 -7.32
CA GLN A 69 -13.86 4.32 -8.42
C GLN A 69 -13.83 2.85 -7.98
N LYS A 70 -13.83 2.59 -6.67
CA LYS A 70 -13.81 1.23 -6.09
C LYS A 70 -12.63 0.39 -6.57
N LEU A 71 -11.48 1.02 -6.80
CA LEU A 71 -10.28 0.35 -7.27
C LEU A 71 -9.62 -0.49 -6.17
N LYS A 72 -8.86 -1.48 -6.62
CA LYS A 72 -8.02 -2.31 -5.77
C LYS A 72 -6.61 -1.70 -5.62
N LEU A 73 -5.91 -2.13 -4.58
CA LEU A 73 -4.52 -1.76 -4.33
C LEU A 73 -3.60 -2.07 -5.54
N SER A 74 -3.93 -3.07 -6.35
CA SER A 74 -3.19 -3.38 -7.58
C SER A 74 -3.14 -2.22 -8.57
N ALA A 75 -4.20 -1.42 -8.64
CA ALA A 75 -4.22 -0.23 -9.49
C ALA A 75 -3.20 0.81 -9.02
N LEU A 76 -3.13 1.06 -7.70
CA LEU A 76 -2.15 1.98 -7.10
C LEU A 76 -0.71 1.44 -7.21
N ALA A 77 -0.51 0.15 -6.99
CA ALA A 77 0.80 -0.49 -7.08
C ALA A 77 1.39 -0.44 -8.50
N LYS A 78 0.56 -0.32 -9.52
CA LYS A 78 0.96 -0.25 -10.94
C LYS A 78 1.05 1.19 -11.48
N LEU A 79 0.66 2.20 -10.68
CA LEU A 79 0.75 3.59 -11.12
C LEU A 79 2.20 3.99 -11.38
N ASN A 80 2.38 4.73 -12.47
CA ASN A 80 3.64 5.35 -12.81
C ASN A 80 3.73 6.73 -12.14
N PHE A 81 4.29 6.76 -10.95
CA PHE A 81 4.64 8.03 -10.32
C PHE A 81 5.98 8.54 -10.88
N PRO A 82 6.11 9.86 -11.13
CA PRO A 82 7.41 10.42 -11.46
C PRO A 82 8.44 10.10 -10.39
N TYR A 83 9.67 9.84 -10.78
CA TYR A 83 10.79 9.64 -9.85
C TYR A 83 11.72 10.86 -9.86
N PRO A 84 12.17 11.37 -8.72
CA PRO A 84 11.68 11.06 -7.37
C PRO A 84 10.42 11.87 -7.02
N SER A 85 9.46 11.23 -6.35
CA SER A 85 8.23 11.90 -5.90
C SER A 85 7.73 11.36 -4.56
N TYR A 86 6.95 12.16 -3.85
CA TYR A 86 6.25 11.72 -2.65
C TYR A 86 5.18 10.65 -2.96
N GLY A 87 4.60 10.69 -4.16
CA GLY A 87 3.59 9.74 -4.61
C GLY A 87 4.06 8.29 -4.62
N GLU A 88 5.34 8.03 -4.79
CA GLU A 88 5.91 6.68 -4.72
C GLU A 88 5.63 5.98 -3.40
N ALA A 89 5.47 6.72 -2.29
CA ALA A 89 5.09 6.15 -1.01
C ALA A 89 3.71 5.48 -1.04
N ILE A 90 2.76 6.03 -1.82
CA ILE A 90 1.45 5.42 -2.07
C ILE A 90 1.62 4.09 -2.82
N LYS A 91 2.44 4.10 -3.86
CA LYS A 91 2.75 2.91 -4.67
C LYS A 91 3.36 1.79 -3.81
N TYR A 92 4.34 2.11 -2.98
CA TYR A 92 4.99 1.15 -2.11
C TYR A 92 4.06 0.63 -1.02
N ALA A 93 3.23 1.49 -0.42
CA ALA A 93 2.21 1.07 0.53
C ALA A 93 1.24 0.05 -0.10
N ALA A 94 0.73 0.35 -1.29
CA ALA A 94 -0.16 -0.55 -2.03
C ALA A 94 0.53 -1.85 -2.43
N GLY A 95 1.78 -1.76 -2.90
CA GLY A 95 2.59 -2.91 -3.31
C GLY A 95 2.93 -3.86 -2.16
N SER A 96 3.02 -3.36 -0.94
CA SER A 96 3.32 -4.19 0.24
C SER A 96 2.24 -5.25 0.52
N PHE A 97 1.01 -5.02 0.10
CA PHE A 97 -0.07 -6.01 0.17
C PHE A 97 0.27 -7.27 -0.64
N TYR A 98 0.80 -7.08 -1.83
CA TYR A 98 1.14 -8.18 -2.74
C TYR A 98 2.44 -8.87 -2.35
N SER A 99 3.46 -8.15 -1.89
CA SER A 99 4.70 -8.74 -1.42
C SER A 99 4.47 -9.63 -0.20
N LYS A 100 3.67 -9.21 0.76
CA LYS A 100 3.28 -10.05 1.90
C LYS A 100 2.53 -11.31 1.47
N LYS A 101 1.68 -11.22 0.44
CA LYS A 101 0.94 -12.35 -0.11
C LYS A 101 1.84 -13.32 -0.86
N LEU A 102 2.79 -12.80 -1.67
CA LEU A 102 3.75 -13.58 -2.44
C LEU A 102 4.79 -14.29 -1.57
N PHE A 103 5.24 -13.66 -0.49
CA PHE A 103 6.24 -14.20 0.43
C PHE A 103 5.64 -14.87 1.66
N GLY A 104 4.32 -15.08 1.67
CA GLY A 104 3.62 -15.76 2.76
C GLY A 104 3.97 -17.24 2.87
N PRO A 105 3.67 -17.90 4.03
CA PRO A 105 4.03 -19.29 4.28
C PRO A 105 3.52 -20.27 3.23
N LYS A 106 2.30 -20.04 2.70
CA LYS A 106 1.68 -20.88 1.66
C LYS A 106 2.45 -20.84 0.35
N MET A 107 2.93 -19.66 -0.05
CA MET A 107 3.71 -19.52 -1.29
C MET A 107 5.11 -20.12 -1.14
N ARG A 108 5.74 -19.94 0.01
CA ARG A 108 7.02 -20.60 0.33
C ARG A 108 6.91 -22.12 0.26
N TRP A 109 5.81 -22.68 0.74
CA TRP A 109 5.53 -24.11 0.67
C TRP A 109 5.35 -24.57 -0.78
N LEU A 110 4.57 -23.85 -1.59
CA LEU A 110 4.38 -24.15 -3.02
C LEU A 110 5.69 -24.11 -3.82
N VAL A 111 6.52 -23.11 -3.57
CA VAL A 111 7.84 -23.00 -4.19
C VAL A 111 8.73 -24.19 -3.82
N LYS A 112 8.77 -24.56 -2.52
CA LYS A 112 9.52 -25.74 -2.06
C LYS A 112 9.01 -27.03 -2.69
N LEU A 113 7.69 -27.19 -2.83
CA LEU A 113 7.09 -28.36 -3.47
C LEU A 113 7.50 -28.47 -4.94
N ARG A 114 7.49 -27.35 -5.67
CA ARG A 114 7.92 -27.29 -7.08
C ARG A 114 9.38 -27.66 -7.25
N PHE A 115 10.27 -27.16 -6.39
CA PHE A 115 11.69 -27.53 -6.42
C PHE A 115 11.89 -29.01 -6.10
N LYS A 116 11.12 -29.60 -5.19
CA LYS A 116 11.19 -31.03 -4.86
C LYS A 116 10.69 -31.93 -5.99
N LEU A 117 9.74 -31.45 -6.80
CA LEU A 117 9.20 -32.19 -7.96
C LEU A 117 10.11 -32.07 -9.20
N LEU A 118 10.97 -31.05 -9.27
CA LEU A 118 11.91 -30.80 -10.38
C LEU A 118 13.31 -31.37 -10.12
N SER A 119 13.58 -31.80 -8.91
CA SER A 119 14.80 -32.53 -8.54
C SER A 119 14.55 -34.05 -8.56
#